data_15c08e2add881be49327c328f3181b1a
#
_entry.id   15c08e2add881be49327c328f3181b1a
#
_cell.length_a   1.000
_cell.length_b   1.000
_cell.length_c   1.000
_cell.angle_alpha   90.00
_cell.angle_beta   90.00
_cell.angle_gamma   90.00
#
_symmetry.space_group_name_H-M   'P 1'
#
loop_
_entity.id
_entity.type
_entity.pdbx_description
1 polymer ?
#
loop_
_entity_poly.entity_id
_entity_poly.type
_entity_poly.pdbx_seq_one_letter_code
_entity_poly.pdbx_strand_id
1 'polypeptide(L)'
;KIQAVGKDVKLPSGTRKIDAGGKHVYPGLFESSSDLGLVEIGAVRATRDGREVGRFNPNVQSHIAVNPDSELIPVGRSGGVLAVLTVPGGGLISGMSACMMLDGWTWEDMCLQPAIGMHIRWPRMEPVEAWWIEESASEQISQRDKALSAIRQAFADARAYRAAKIACADGKGPQPDHDARWDAMIPVLEGKLRAFIYADDLQQIQAALAFAEQEGIKPVLVGGYDTGACIPLLKKHDVPVILGGVYRLPERRHDAYDSAFTLPERLRAAGVPFCIGGEMGGSSGSQPSNVRNLPYHAGTAAAHGLPADEALKAITLYPAQLLGVDDRIGSLEPGKDATLIVTDGDILEIPTQVTAAYVQGRAPSMMDRHKRLWEKYKEKYRRLGIKND
;
A
#
# COMPACT_ATOMS: atom_id res chain seq x y z
N LYS A 1 -19.62 13.58 3.20
CA LYS A 1 -18.65 14.67 3.07
C LYS A 1 -18.51 15.44 4.38
N ILE A 2 -17.30 15.91 4.67
CA ILE A 2 -17.03 16.85 5.78
C ILE A 2 -17.56 18.22 5.34
N GLN A 3 -18.43 18.82 6.13
CA GLN A 3 -19.01 20.14 5.84
C GLN A 3 -18.16 21.27 6.44
N ALA A 4 -17.71 21.07 7.68
CA ALA A 4 -16.90 22.05 8.40
C ALA A 4 -16.08 21.37 9.50
N VAL A 5 -14.95 21.98 9.85
CA VAL A 5 -14.09 21.63 10.99
C VAL A 5 -13.78 22.92 11.74
N GLY A 6 -13.98 22.93 13.06
CA GLY A 6 -13.70 24.12 13.88
C GLY A 6 -14.43 24.08 15.21
N LYS A 7 -14.17 25.11 16.06
CA LYS A 7 -14.76 25.21 17.41
C LYS A 7 -16.23 25.68 17.38
N ASP A 8 -16.60 26.59 16.50
CA ASP A 8 -17.91 27.25 16.48
C ASP A 8 -18.72 26.90 15.22
N VAL A 9 -18.75 25.60 14.88
CA VAL A 9 -19.48 25.14 13.70
C VAL A 9 -20.99 25.22 13.94
N LYS A 10 -21.70 26.00 13.11
CA LYS A 10 -23.16 26.06 13.13
C LYS A 10 -23.75 24.76 12.59
N LEU A 11 -24.51 24.06 13.42
CA LEU A 11 -25.15 22.81 13.06
C LEU A 11 -26.57 23.06 12.53
N PRO A 12 -27.00 22.41 11.45
CA PRO A 12 -28.39 22.40 11.02
C PRO A 12 -29.34 21.86 12.11
N SER A 13 -30.61 22.27 12.10
CA SER A 13 -31.60 21.71 13.02
C SER A 13 -31.77 20.19 12.79
N GLY A 14 -31.91 19.43 13.87
CA GLY A 14 -32.04 17.96 13.79
C GLY A 14 -30.74 17.18 13.60
N THR A 15 -29.58 17.86 13.59
CA THR A 15 -28.28 17.17 13.49
C THR A 15 -28.06 16.27 14.71
N ARG A 16 -27.75 15.00 14.48
CA ARG A 16 -27.32 14.06 15.52
C ARG A 16 -25.92 14.50 16.02
N LYS A 17 -25.82 14.73 17.31
CA LYS A 17 -24.55 15.04 17.98
C LYS A 17 -23.96 13.78 18.59
N ILE A 18 -22.65 13.62 18.42
CA ILE A 18 -21.87 12.56 19.04
C ILE A 18 -20.84 13.26 19.93
N ASP A 19 -20.93 13.01 21.24
CA ASP A 19 -19.95 13.54 22.18
C ASP A 19 -18.66 12.72 22.10
N ALA A 20 -17.57 13.37 21.77
CA ALA A 20 -16.23 12.81 21.74
C ALA A 20 -15.33 13.41 22.85
N GLY A 21 -15.92 13.89 23.96
CA GLY A 21 -15.19 14.48 25.08
C GLY A 21 -14.07 13.58 25.59
N GLY A 22 -12.84 14.13 25.66
CA GLY A 22 -11.64 13.39 26.05
C GLY A 22 -11.09 12.41 25.02
N LYS A 23 -11.65 12.36 23.81
CA LYS A 23 -11.21 11.51 22.71
C LYS A 23 -10.50 12.29 21.61
N HIS A 24 -9.74 11.57 20.80
CA HIS A 24 -9.09 12.13 19.61
C HIS A 24 -9.86 11.74 18.35
N VAL A 25 -9.81 12.60 17.33
CA VAL A 25 -10.40 12.35 16.01
C VAL A 25 -9.31 12.49 14.98
N TYR A 26 -9.08 11.44 14.21
CA TYR A 26 -8.08 11.39 13.16
C TYR A 26 -8.71 11.06 11.80
N PRO A 27 -8.07 11.41 10.67
CA PRO A 27 -8.40 10.80 9.39
C PRO A 27 -8.29 9.28 9.49
N GLY A 28 -9.07 8.54 8.73
CA GLY A 28 -8.86 7.09 8.59
C GLY A 28 -7.44 6.78 8.12
N LEU A 29 -6.79 5.81 8.74
CA LEU A 29 -5.45 5.39 8.35
C LEU A 29 -5.48 4.74 6.97
N PHE A 30 -4.42 4.93 6.21
CA PHE A 30 -4.29 4.47 4.83
C PHE A 30 -3.08 3.56 4.65
N GLU A 31 -3.32 2.25 4.49
CA GLU A 31 -2.27 1.29 4.16
C GLU A 31 -1.91 1.40 2.67
N SER A 32 -0.68 1.76 2.39
CA SER A 32 -0.20 2.11 1.06
C SER A 32 0.24 0.94 0.17
N SER A 33 0.23 -0.30 0.67
CA SER A 33 0.56 -1.49 -0.13
C SER A 33 0.15 -2.77 0.59
N SER A 34 -0.96 -3.40 0.20
CA SER A 34 -1.42 -4.65 0.81
C SER A 34 -2.17 -5.53 -0.19
N ASP A 35 -2.21 -6.83 0.06
CA ASP A 35 -3.09 -7.80 -0.59
C ASP A 35 -4.36 -8.09 0.22
N LEU A 36 -4.77 -7.16 1.10
CA LEU A 36 -6.00 -7.24 1.87
C LEU A 36 -7.22 -7.37 0.93
N GLY A 37 -8.07 -8.35 1.21
CA GLY A 37 -9.20 -8.71 0.37
C GLY A 37 -8.86 -9.69 -0.77
N LEU A 38 -7.56 -9.88 -1.11
CA LEU A 38 -7.11 -10.83 -2.11
C LEU A 38 -6.62 -12.16 -1.51
N VAL A 39 -6.33 -12.18 -0.21
CA VAL A 39 -5.81 -13.36 0.50
C VAL A 39 -6.47 -13.48 1.86
N GLU A 40 -7.07 -14.65 2.14
CA GLU A 40 -7.63 -14.96 3.46
C GLU A 40 -6.67 -15.81 4.30
N ILE A 41 -6.35 -17.01 3.82
CA ILE A 41 -5.47 -17.95 4.50
C ILE A 41 -4.28 -18.23 3.59
N GLY A 42 -3.13 -17.66 3.91
CA GLY A 42 -1.93 -17.75 3.08
C GLY A 42 -1.48 -19.19 2.75
N ALA A 43 -1.80 -20.18 3.61
CA ALA A 43 -1.51 -21.59 3.39
C ALA A 43 -2.54 -22.32 2.50
N VAL A 44 -3.71 -21.72 2.22
CA VAL A 44 -4.79 -22.35 1.46
C VAL A 44 -4.90 -21.70 0.09
N ARG A 45 -4.47 -22.40 -0.97
CA ARG A 45 -4.44 -21.88 -2.35
C ARG A 45 -5.79 -21.32 -2.81
N ALA A 46 -6.89 -22.00 -2.49
CA ALA A 46 -8.24 -21.62 -2.91
C ALA A 46 -8.74 -20.29 -2.31
N THR A 47 -8.00 -19.69 -1.37
CA THR A 47 -8.32 -18.40 -0.74
C THR A 47 -7.31 -17.32 -1.11
N ARG A 48 -6.57 -17.49 -2.21
CA ARG A 48 -5.49 -16.61 -2.64
C ARG A 48 -5.71 -16.18 -4.08
N ASP A 49 -6.26 -14.98 -4.26
CA ASP A 49 -6.51 -14.34 -5.57
C ASP A 49 -5.57 -13.15 -5.85
N GLY A 50 -4.46 -13.08 -5.09
CA GLY A 50 -3.51 -11.98 -5.20
C GLY A 50 -2.60 -12.05 -6.44
N ARG A 51 -2.67 -13.09 -7.29
CA ARG A 51 -1.78 -13.23 -8.45
C ARG A 51 -2.35 -14.11 -9.57
N GLU A 52 -2.05 -13.71 -10.80
CA GLU A 52 -2.33 -14.49 -12.00
C GLU A 52 -1.14 -15.34 -12.45
N VAL A 53 -1.43 -16.28 -13.35
CA VAL A 53 -0.43 -17.13 -14.00
C VAL A 53 0.34 -16.33 -15.05
N GLY A 54 1.65 -16.57 -15.13
CA GLY A 54 2.52 -15.90 -16.11
C GLY A 54 3.40 -14.82 -15.49
N ARG A 55 4.28 -14.26 -16.33
CA ARG A 55 5.27 -13.25 -15.90
C ARG A 55 4.82 -11.82 -16.19
N PHE A 56 3.86 -11.63 -17.10
CA PHE A 56 3.40 -10.34 -17.60
C PHE A 56 1.88 -10.28 -17.60
N ASN A 57 1.33 -9.61 -16.60
CA ASN A 57 -0.10 -9.47 -16.38
C ASN A 57 -0.52 -8.00 -16.20
N PRO A 58 -0.04 -7.05 -17.04
CA PRO A 58 -0.30 -5.63 -16.83
C PRO A 58 -1.77 -5.25 -16.90
N ASN A 59 -2.61 -6.08 -17.54
CA ASN A 59 -4.06 -5.91 -17.66
C ASN A 59 -4.86 -6.37 -16.43
N VAL A 60 -4.23 -7.07 -15.48
CA VAL A 60 -4.89 -7.49 -14.24
C VAL A 60 -5.26 -6.28 -13.39
N GLN A 61 -6.46 -6.27 -12.85
CA GLN A 61 -7.00 -5.22 -12.01
C GLN A 61 -7.34 -5.80 -10.64
N SER A 62 -6.59 -5.43 -9.61
CA SER A 62 -6.68 -6.04 -8.27
C SER A 62 -8.06 -5.90 -7.61
N HIS A 63 -8.76 -4.78 -7.82
CA HIS A 63 -10.04 -4.50 -7.17
C HIS A 63 -11.14 -5.49 -7.54
N ILE A 64 -11.12 -6.06 -8.76
CA ILE A 64 -12.14 -7.02 -9.22
C ILE A 64 -12.11 -8.33 -8.42
N ALA A 65 -10.92 -8.69 -7.91
CA ALA A 65 -10.72 -9.91 -7.13
C ALA A 65 -10.88 -9.69 -5.61
N VAL A 66 -11.18 -8.47 -5.16
CA VAL A 66 -11.36 -8.20 -3.73
C VAL A 66 -12.61 -8.91 -3.22
N ASN A 67 -12.42 -9.73 -2.19
CA ASN A 67 -13.51 -10.35 -1.44
C ASN A 67 -14.03 -9.35 -0.37
N PRO A 68 -15.22 -8.77 -0.52
CA PRO A 68 -15.78 -7.84 0.45
C PRO A 68 -16.11 -8.50 1.80
N ASP A 69 -16.31 -9.81 1.82
CA ASP A 69 -16.62 -10.60 3.00
C ASP A 69 -15.37 -11.15 3.73
N SER A 70 -14.18 -10.67 3.36
CA SER A 70 -12.93 -11.04 4.03
C SER A 70 -13.00 -10.78 5.53
N GLU A 71 -12.70 -11.78 6.34
CA GLU A 71 -12.62 -11.66 7.81
C GLU A 71 -11.44 -10.75 8.25
N LEU A 72 -10.50 -10.44 7.36
CA LEU A 72 -9.35 -9.59 7.64
C LEU A 72 -9.68 -8.09 7.48
N ILE A 73 -10.67 -7.73 6.67
CA ILE A 73 -11.14 -6.35 6.51
C ILE A 73 -11.63 -5.75 7.84
N PRO A 74 -12.53 -6.39 8.61
CA PRO A 74 -12.91 -5.91 9.93
C PRO A 74 -11.74 -5.80 10.91
N VAL A 75 -10.71 -6.65 10.81
CA VAL A 75 -9.52 -6.59 11.65
C VAL A 75 -8.69 -5.33 11.35
N GLY A 76 -8.45 -5.03 10.08
CA GLY A 76 -7.79 -3.79 9.66
C GLY A 76 -8.56 -2.55 10.13
N ARG A 77 -9.87 -2.54 9.90
CA ARG A 77 -10.77 -1.47 10.32
C ARG A 77 -10.79 -1.24 11.83
N SER A 78 -10.75 -2.30 12.63
CA SER A 78 -10.62 -2.22 14.09
C SER A 78 -9.34 -1.55 14.56
N GLY A 79 -8.26 -1.63 13.77
CA GLY A 79 -6.99 -0.94 13.99
C GLY A 79 -6.97 0.50 13.45
N GLY A 80 -8.09 0.98 12.89
CA GLY A 80 -8.20 2.35 12.36
C GLY A 80 -7.85 2.50 10.88
N VAL A 81 -7.44 1.43 10.21
CA VAL A 81 -7.20 1.46 8.76
C VAL A 81 -8.54 1.44 8.04
N LEU A 82 -8.82 2.48 7.28
CA LEU A 82 -10.09 2.65 6.57
C LEU A 82 -9.92 2.68 5.05
N ALA A 83 -8.70 2.84 4.57
CA ALA A 83 -8.36 2.76 3.16
C ALA A 83 -7.11 1.90 2.94
N VAL A 84 -7.02 1.24 1.81
CA VAL A 84 -5.88 0.41 1.43
C VAL A 84 -5.61 0.53 -0.07
N LEU A 85 -4.33 0.58 -0.45
CA LEU A 85 -3.93 0.29 -1.81
C LEU A 85 -3.85 -1.23 -1.95
N THR A 86 -4.86 -1.84 -2.56
CA THR A 86 -4.87 -3.28 -2.87
C THR A 86 -4.00 -3.53 -4.08
N VAL A 87 -2.94 -4.34 -3.91
CA VAL A 87 -1.91 -4.55 -4.91
C VAL A 87 -1.89 -5.98 -5.44
N PRO A 88 -1.76 -6.16 -6.76
CA PRO A 88 -1.58 -7.49 -7.32
C PRO A 88 -0.15 -7.98 -7.09
N GLY A 89 0.01 -9.28 -6.95
CA GLY A 89 1.31 -9.94 -6.80
C GLY A 89 1.66 -10.83 -7.98
N GLY A 90 2.88 -11.40 -7.90
CA GLY A 90 3.37 -12.38 -8.87
C GLY A 90 3.90 -11.80 -10.18
N GLY A 91 4.63 -12.62 -10.91
CA GLY A 91 5.23 -12.23 -12.18
C GLY A 91 6.31 -11.14 -12.07
N LEU A 92 6.69 -10.56 -13.21
CA LEU A 92 7.56 -9.39 -13.31
C LEU A 92 6.74 -8.10 -13.43
N ILE A 93 5.63 -8.14 -14.17
CA ILE A 93 4.61 -7.09 -14.19
C ILE A 93 3.32 -7.72 -13.68
N SER A 94 2.90 -7.31 -12.48
CA SER A 94 1.84 -7.99 -11.73
C SER A 94 0.44 -7.51 -12.10
N GLY A 95 0.29 -6.27 -12.57
CA GLY A 95 -1.00 -5.65 -12.87
C GLY A 95 -1.19 -4.29 -12.22
N MET A 96 -2.43 -3.83 -12.19
CA MET A 96 -2.85 -2.54 -11.68
C MET A 96 -3.39 -2.65 -10.24
N SER A 97 -2.92 -1.78 -9.37
CA SER A 97 -3.49 -1.61 -8.02
C SER A 97 -4.70 -0.69 -8.03
N ALA A 98 -5.49 -0.75 -6.96
CA ALA A 98 -6.63 0.12 -6.74
C ALA A 98 -6.69 0.58 -5.28
N CYS A 99 -7.22 1.79 -5.06
CA CYS A 99 -7.53 2.29 -3.74
C CYS A 99 -8.91 1.78 -3.31
N MET A 100 -8.95 1.01 -2.22
CA MET A 100 -10.16 0.42 -1.67
C MET A 100 -10.49 1.01 -0.30
N MET A 101 -11.76 1.28 -0.05
CA MET A 101 -12.28 1.61 1.27
C MET A 101 -12.63 0.34 2.02
N LEU A 102 -12.38 0.29 3.33
CA LEU A 102 -12.65 -0.92 4.12
C LEU A 102 -14.09 -0.99 4.65
N ASP A 103 -15.06 -0.56 3.82
CA ASP A 103 -16.50 -0.68 4.05
C ASP A 103 -17.24 -0.64 2.72
N GLY A 104 -18.11 -1.61 2.49
CA GLY A 104 -18.93 -1.74 1.29
C GLY A 104 -19.58 -3.13 1.24
N TRP A 105 -20.52 -3.33 0.34
CA TRP A 105 -21.22 -4.60 0.13
C TRP A 105 -20.58 -5.43 -0.98
N THR A 106 -20.01 -4.73 -1.95
CA THR A 106 -19.33 -5.32 -3.09
C THR A 106 -17.99 -4.63 -3.30
N TRP A 107 -17.13 -5.18 -4.14
CA TRP A 107 -15.85 -4.54 -4.46
C TRP A 107 -16.08 -3.19 -5.18
N GLU A 108 -17.16 -3.00 -5.93
CA GLU A 108 -17.52 -1.74 -6.56
C GLU A 108 -17.81 -0.65 -5.52
N ASP A 109 -18.58 -0.99 -4.48
CA ASP A 109 -18.88 -0.07 -3.37
C ASP A 109 -17.62 0.33 -2.59
N MET A 110 -16.68 -0.60 -2.48
CA MET A 110 -15.41 -0.40 -1.77
C MET A 110 -14.39 0.36 -2.63
N CYS A 111 -14.46 0.30 -3.95
CA CYS A 111 -13.48 0.90 -4.83
C CYS A 111 -13.59 2.43 -4.83
N LEU A 112 -12.59 3.11 -4.21
CA LEU A 112 -12.48 4.56 -4.24
C LEU A 112 -11.93 5.04 -5.58
N GLN A 113 -10.88 4.40 -6.07
CA GLN A 113 -10.20 4.71 -7.32
C GLN A 113 -9.56 3.46 -7.91
N PRO A 114 -10.00 2.99 -9.10
CA PRO A 114 -9.34 1.92 -9.83
C PRO A 114 -8.08 2.40 -10.53
N ALA A 115 -7.22 1.48 -10.92
CA ALA A 115 -6.03 1.71 -11.73
C ALA A 115 -5.13 2.86 -11.21
N ILE A 116 -4.68 2.74 -9.97
CA ILE A 116 -3.75 3.71 -9.35
C ILE A 116 -2.38 3.66 -10.03
N GLY A 117 -1.89 2.46 -10.36
CA GLY A 117 -0.63 2.29 -11.06
C GLY A 117 -0.25 0.84 -11.28
N MET A 118 0.76 0.66 -12.12
CA MET A 118 1.26 -0.66 -12.55
C MET A 118 2.38 -1.12 -11.63
N HIS A 119 2.33 -2.38 -11.20
CA HIS A 119 3.29 -2.98 -10.29
C HIS A 119 4.35 -3.79 -11.03
N ILE A 120 5.62 -3.44 -10.82
CA ILE A 120 6.80 -4.07 -11.44
C ILE A 120 7.68 -4.65 -10.34
N ARG A 121 7.95 -5.95 -10.39
CA ARG A 121 8.85 -6.66 -9.48
C ARG A 121 10.27 -6.65 -10.05
N TRP A 122 11.09 -5.74 -9.57
CA TRP A 122 12.48 -5.66 -10.03
C TRP A 122 13.30 -6.81 -9.45
N PRO A 123 14.07 -7.54 -10.28
CA PRO A 123 14.85 -8.66 -9.76
C PRO A 123 15.96 -8.18 -8.83
N ARG A 124 16.37 -9.03 -7.89
CA ARG A 124 17.58 -8.77 -7.09
C ARG A 124 18.79 -8.68 -8.00
N MET A 125 19.69 -7.73 -7.70
CA MET A 125 20.87 -7.50 -8.53
C MET A 125 22.05 -8.38 -8.13
N GLU A 126 22.12 -8.79 -6.86
CA GLU A 126 23.15 -9.68 -6.32
C GLU A 126 22.57 -11.04 -5.93
N PRO A 127 23.34 -12.13 -6.12
CA PRO A 127 22.97 -13.45 -5.63
C PRO A 127 22.88 -13.44 -4.10
N VAL A 128 21.98 -14.26 -3.57
CA VAL A 128 21.82 -14.48 -2.14
C VAL A 128 22.36 -15.87 -1.80
N GLU A 129 23.24 -15.93 -0.81
CA GLU A 129 23.72 -17.19 -0.23
C GLU A 129 22.98 -17.45 1.08
N ALA A 130 22.18 -18.51 1.11
CA ALA A 130 21.49 -18.95 2.30
C ALA A 130 21.28 -20.47 2.25
N TRP A 131 21.24 -21.14 3.40
CA TRP A 131 21.14 -22.59 3.50
C TRP A 131 19.88 -23.19 2.87
N TRP A 132 18.84 -22.38 2.62
CA TRP A 132 17.57 -22.77 1.97
C TRP A 132 17.51 -22.43 0.48
N ILE A 133 18.57 -21.83 -0.09
CA ILE A 133 18.66 -21.49 -1.52
C ILE A 133 19.48 -22.57 -2.21
N GLU A 134 18.83 -23.30 -3.12
CA GLU A 134 19.45 -24.39 -3.87
C GLU A 134 20.19 -23.90 -5.12
N GLU A 135 19.76 -22.74 -5.68
CA GLU A 135 20.36 -22.20 -6.90
C GLU A 135 21.75 -21.62 -6.64
N SER A 136 22.68 -21.95 -7.50
CA SER A 136 24.02 -21.37 -7.50
C SER A 136 23.99 -19.88 -7.83
N ALA A 137 25.03 -19.14 -7.42
CA ALA A 137 25.16 -17.72 -7.77
C ALA A 137 25.09 -17.47 -9.28
N SER A 138 25.66 -18.34 -10.10
CA SER A 138 25.62 -18.25 -11.57
C SER A 138 24.21 -18.45 -12.14
N GLU A 139 23.42 -19.33 -11.57
CA GLU A 139 22.04 -19.55 -11.95
C GLU A 139 21.16 -18.36 -11.57
N GLN A 140 21.32 -17.82 -10.34
CA GLN A 140 20.63 -16.62 -9.90
C GLN A 140 20.93 -15.41 -10.80
N ILE A 141 22.21 -15.20 -11.18
CA ILE A 141 22.63 -14.17 -12.14
C ILE A 141 21.96 -14.38 -13.50
N SER A 142 21.97 -15.61 -14.01
CA SER A 142 21.30 -15.95 -15.28
C SER A 142 19.80 -15.68 -15.25
N GLN A 143 19.13 -16.02 -14.14
CA GLN A 143 17.69 -15.74 -13.96
C GLN A 143 17.41 -14.24 -13.87
N ARG A 144 18.26 -13.47 -13.14
CA ARG A 144 18.20 -12.01 -13.11
C ARG A 144 18.28 -11.39 -14.50
N ASP A 145 19.30 -11.77 -15.28
CA ASP A 145 19.53 -11.20 -16.61
C ASP A 145 18.39 -11.53 -17.58
N LYS A 146 17.83 -12.73 -17.50
CA LYS A 146 16.61 -13.12 -18.22
C LYS A 146 15.41 -12.30 -17.79
N ALA A 147 15.27 -12.00 -16.49
CA ALA A 147 14.17 -11.19 -15.98
C ALA A 147 14.28 -9.73 -16.45
N LEU A 148 15.48 -9.13 -16.36
CA LEU A 148 15.73 -7.77 -16.86
C LEU A 148 15.48 -7.65 -18.37
N SER A 149 15.97 -8.61 -19.14
CA SER A 149 15.75 -8.65 -20.59
C SER A 149 14.27 -8.76 -20.92
N ALA A 150 13.54 -9.59 -20.18
CA ALA A 150 12.11 -9.79 -20.37
C ALA A 150 11.28 -8.54 -20.02
N ILE A 151 11.63 -7.80 -18.95
CA ILE A 151 10.98 -6.52 -18.62
C ILE A 151 11.21 -5.51 -19.75
N ARG A 152 12.47 -5.34 -20.22
CA ARG A 152 12.78 -4.43 -21.34
C ARG A 152 12.02 -4.79 -22.61
N GLN A 153 11.94 -6.10 -22.93
CA GLN A 153 11.20 -6.56 -24.09
C GLN A 153 9.70 -6.22 -23.99
N ALA A 154 9.08 -6.44 -22.81
CA ALA A 154 7.68 -6.09 -22.60
C ALA A 154 7.41 -4.59 -22.83
N PHE A 155 8.31 -3.71 -22.40
CA PHE A 155 8.19 -2.27 -22.65
C PHE A 155 8.42 -1.92 -24.13
N ALA A 156 9.35 -2.60 -24.82
CA ALA A 156 9.56 -2.45 -26.25
C ALA A 156 8.32 -2.88 -27.05
N ASP A 157 7.73 -4.03 -26.72
CA ASP A 157 6.52 -4.55 -27.36
C ASP A 157 5.32 -3.61 -27.15
N ALA A 158 5.13 -3.11 -25.92
CA ALA A 158 4.08 -2.15 -25.61
C ALA A 158 4.24 -0.83 -26.38
N ARG A 159 5.49 -0.34 -26.57
CA ARG A 159 5.75 0.84 -27.41
C ARG A 159 5.43 0.58 -28.90
N ALA A 160 5.84 -0.58 -29.42
CA ALA A 160 5.53 -0.97 -30.80
C ALA A 160 4.01 -1.06 -31.02
N TYR A 161 3.29 -1.68 -30.08
CA TYR A 161 1.84 -1.75 -30.10
C TYR A 161 1.17 -0.36 -30.06
N ARG A 162 1.64 0.53 -29.15
CA ARG A 162 1.15 1.91 -29.08
C ARG A 162 1.40 2.67 -30.40
N ALA A 163 2.60 2.53 -30.98
CA ALA A 163 2.92 3.16 -32.25
C ALA A 163 2.01 2.67 -33.39
N ALA A 164 1.72 1.37 -33.45
CA ALA A 164 0.79 0.80 -34.44
C ALA A 164 -0.63 1.35 -34.23
N LYS A 165 -1.13 1.50 -33.00
CA LYS A 165 -2.44 2.12 -32.73
C LYS A 165 -2.50 3.58 -33.20
N ILE A 166 -1.45 4.35 -32.95
CA ILE A 166 -1.36 5.75 -33.40
C ILE A 166 -1.35 5.81 -34.93
N ALA A 167 -0.53 4.97 -35.59
CA ALA A 167 -0.47 4.92 -37.05
C ALA A 167 -1.82 4.54 -37.68
N CYS A 168 -2.55 3.61 -37.06
CA CYS A 168 -3.91 3.27 -37.48
C CYS A 168 -4.88 4.44 -37.33
N ALA A 169 -4.86 5.12 -36.19
CA ALA A 169 -5.71 6.29 -35.93
C ALA A 169 -5.45 7.44 -36.92
N ASP A 170 -4.20 7.60 -37.35
CA ASP A 170 -3.78 8.56 -38.38
C ASP A 170 -4.05 8.08 -39.85
N GLY A 171 -4.63 6.90 -40.03
CA GLY A 171 -4.87 6.32 -41.38
C GLY A 171 -3.59 5.86 -42.09
N LYS A 172 -2.46 5.68 -41.37
CA LYS A 172 -1.14 5.32 -41.93
C LYS A 172 -0.79 3.83 -41.79
N GLY A 173 -1.67 3.02 -41.21
CA GLY A 173 -1.42 1.61 -41.00
C GLY A 173 -2.68 0.81 -40.71
N PRO A 174 -2.60 -0.53 -40.74
CA PRO A 174 -3.72 -1.40 -40.38
C PRO A 174 -3.99 -1.36 -38.87
N GLN A 175 -5.20 -1.72 -38.49
CA GLN A 175 -5.57 -1.92 -37.06
C GLN A 175 -4.73 -3.08 -36.49
N PRO A 176 -3.95 -2.88 -35.46
CA PRO A 176 -3.28 -3.99 -34.77
C PRO A 176 -4.30 -4.89 -34.06
N ASP A 177 -3.98 -6.17 -33.94
CA ASP A 177 -4.76 -7.09 -33.12
C ASP A 177 -4.83 -6.59 -31.69
N HIS A 178 -6.00 -6.72 -31.06
CA HIS A 178 -6.19 -6.27 -29.70
C HIS A 178 -5.41 -7.13 -28.70
N ASP A 179 -4.53 -6.51 -27.91
CA ASP A 179 -3.84 -7.12 -26.79
C ASP A 179 -4.06 -6.29 -25.53
N ALA A 180 -4.88 -6.81 -24.60
CA ALA A 180 -5.24 -6.15 -23.35
C ALA A 180 -4.02 -5.84 -22.46
N ARG A 181 -2.93 -6.62 -22.58
CA ARG A 181 -1.71 -6.41 -21.80
C ARG A 181 -1.01 -5.13 -22.23
N TRP A 182 -0.84 -4.95 -23.53
CA TRP A 182 -0.19 -3.77 -24.07
C TRP A 182 -1.07 -2.54 -23.98
N ASP A 183 -2.38 -2.68 -24.13
CA ASP A 183 -3.33 -1.57 -23.88
C ASP A 183 -3.21 -1.04 -22.43
N ALA A 184 -3.10 -1.93 -21.45
CA ALA A 184 -2.93 -1.54 -20.06
C ALA A 184 -1.59 -0.82 -19.79
N MET A 185 -0.55 -1.06 -20.60
CA MET A 185 0.75 -0.38 -20.46
C MET A 185 0.77 1.03 -21.07
N ILE A 186 -0.11 1.36 -22.02
CA ILE A 186 -0.12 2.67 -22.70
C ILE A 186 -0.17 3.84 -21.73
N PRO A 187 -1.05 3.89 -20.72
CA PRO A 187 -1.11 5.01 -19.78
C PRO A 187 0.18 5.20 -18.96
N VAL A 188 0.92 4.12 -18.70
CA VAL A 188 2.24 4.19 -18.01
C VAL A 188 3.29 4.78 -18.95
N LEU A 189 3.33 4.34 -20.20
CA LEU A 189 4.23 4.89 -21.24
C LEU A 189 3.95 6.36 -21.55
N GLU A 190 2.73 6.83 -21.33
CA GLU A 190 2.32 8.22 -21.50
C GLU A 190 2.50 9.07 -20.23
N GLY A 191 3.00 8.48 -19.15
CA GLY A 191 3.17 9.15 -17.87
C GLY A 191 1.85 9.57 -17.18
N LYS A 192 0.71 9.01 -17.62
CA LYS A 192 -0.62 9.20 -17.01
C LYS A 192 -0.79 8.35 -15.76
N LEU A 193 -0.18 7.17 -15.72
CA LEU A 193 -0.12 6.29 -14.55
C LEU A 193 1.33 6.11 -14.08
N ARG A 194 1.52 5.91 -12.79
CA ARG A 194 2.80 5.63 -12.17
C ARG A 194 3.15 4.15 -12.29
N ALA A 195 4.46 3.84 -12.29
CA ALA A 195 5.01 2.50 -12.17
C ALA A 195 5.52 2.29 -10.74
N PHE A 196 4.89 1.39 -10.00
CA PHE A 196 5.31 0.99 -8.65
C PHE A 196 6.38 -0.08 -8.76
N ILE A 197 7.64 0.27 -8.52
CA ILE A 197 8.78 -0.62 -8.71
C ILE A 197 9.28 -1.09 -7.34
N TYR A 198 9.21 -2.41 -7.12
CA TYR A 198 9.67 -3.04 -5.89
C TYR A 198 11.18 -3.21 -5.91
N ALA A 199 11.88 -2.49 -5.06
CA ALA A 199 13.32 -2.55 -4.90
C ALA A 199 13.72 -2.17 -3.47
N ASP A 200 14.64 -2.92 -2.88
CA ASP A 200 15.03 -2.80 -1.48
C ASP A 200 16.51 -2.41 -1.32
N ASP A 201 17.42 -3.15 -1.96
CA ASP A 201 18.84 -2.89 -1.84
C ASP A 201 19.34 -1.80 -2.79
N LEU A 202 20.51 -1.25 -2.47
CA LEU A 202 21.12 -0.13 -3.19
C LEU A 202 21.24 -0.38 -4.69
N GLN A 203 21.76 -1.53 -5.10
CA GLN A 203 21.94 -1.85 -6.52
C GLN A 203 20.62 -2.05 -7.24
N GLN A 204 19.66 -2.68 -6.56
CA GLN A 204 18.31 -2.89 -7.09
C GLN A 204 17.62 -1.55 -7.32
N ILE A 205 17.68 -0.62 -6.34
CA ILE A 205 17.13 0.74 -6.46
C ILE A 205 17.77 1.50 -7.63
N GLN A 206 19.12 1.50 -7.70
CA GLN A 206 19.83 2.20 -8.78
C GLN A 206 19.46 1.65 -10.16
N ALA A 207 19.42 0.33 -10.31
CA ALA A 207 19.07 -0.31 -11.58
C ALA A 207 17.61 -0.05 -11.98
N ALA A 208 16.68 -0.08 -11.01
CA ALA A 208 15.27 0.21 -11.22
C ALA A 208 15.03 1.67 -11.66
N LEU A 209 15.70 2.62 -11.01
CA LEU A 209 15.57 4.04 -11.35
C LEU A 209 16.24 4.39 -12.68
N ALA A 210 17.40 3.79 -12.99
CA ALA A 210 18.03 3.94 -14.31
C ALA A 210 17.13 3.40 -15.44
N PHE A 211 16.45 2.27 -15.20
CA PHE A 211 15.46 1.74 -16.12
C PHE A 211 14.27 2.71 -16.29
N ALA A 212 13.72 3.22 -15.18
CA ALA A 212 12.59 4.16 -15.24
C ALA A 212 12.94 5.45 -16.00
N GLU A 213 14.15 5.99 -15.81
CA GLU A 213 14.67 7.14 -16.58
C GLU A 213 14.79 6.80 -18.06
N GLN A 214 15.39 5.64 -18.39
CA GLN A 214 15.55 5.19 -19.78
C GLN A 214 14.20 4.97 -20.48
N GLU A 215 13.21 4.44 -19.77
CA GLU A 215 11.88 4.18 -20.27
C GLU A 215 10.98 5.44 -20.31
N GLY A 216 11.38 6.53 -19.64
CA GLY A 216 10.61 7.77 -19.54
C GLY A 216 9.32 7.61 -18.72
N ILE A 217 9.28 6.68 -17.77
CA ILE A 217 8.13 6.41 -16.90
C ILE A 217 8.28 7.09 -15.55
N LYS A 218 7.15 7.31 -14.85
CA LYS A 218 7.11 7.92 -13.52
C LYS A 218 7.14 6.83 -12.44
N PRO A 219 8.30 6.56 -11.80
CA PRO A 219 8.37 5.53 -10.78
C PRO A 219 7.81 5.99 -9.42
N VAL A 220 7.33 5.02 -8.66
CA VAL A 220 7.19 5.03 -7.20
C VAL A 220 8.02 3.87 -6.69
N LEU A 221 8.97 4.11 -5.80
CA LEU A 221 9.75 3.05 -5.20
C LEU A 221 8.96 2.39 -4.07
N VAL A 222 8.90 1.07 -4.05
CA VAL A 222 8.20 0.29 -3.02
C VAL A 222 9.20 -0.65 -2.32
N GLY A 223 9.23 -0.61 -0.99
CA GLY A 223 10.22 -1.32 -0.17
C GLY A 223 11.27 -0.36 0.38
N GLY A 224 12.36 -0.21 -0.35
CA GLY A 224 13.29 0.90 -0.18
C GLY A 224 14.16 0.88 1.08
N TYR A 225 14.62 -0.29 1.55
CA TYR A 225 15.50 -0.39 2.73
C TYR A 225 16.75 0.50 2.63
N ASP A 226 17.40 0.51 1.47
CA ASP A 226 18.62 1.31 1.23
C ASP A 226 18.35 2.71 0.68
N THR A 227 17.13 3.21 0.71
CA THR A 227 16.80 4.57 0.20
C THR A 227 17.63 5.67 0.88
N GLY A 228 18.01 5.48 2.14
CA GLY A 228 18.88 6.39 2.85
C GLY A 228 20.25 6.61 2.18
N ALA A 229 20.75 5.63 1.43
CA ALA A 229 21.97 5.74 0.63
C ALA A 229 21.71 6.31 -0.78
N CYS A 230 20.44 6.33 -1.21
CA CYS A 230 20.02 6.79 -2.54
C CYS A 230 19.37 8.17 -2.55
N ILE A 231 19.35 8.92 -1.45
CA ILE A 231 18.68 10.23 -1.32
C ILE A 231 18.99 11.17 -2.49
N PRO A 232 20.25 11.39 -2.91
CA PRO A 232 20.54 12.28 -4.04
C PRO A 232 19.88 11.82 -5.34
N LEU A 233 19.82 10.51 -5.59
CA LEU A 233 19.22 9.93 -6.78
C LEU A 233 17.69 10.07 -6.75
N LEU A 234 17.06 9.81 -5.61
CA LEU A 234 15.61 9.97 -5.41
C LEU A 234 15.20 11.43 -5.64
N LYS A 235 15.95 12.39 -5.11
CA LYS A 235 15.70 13.83 -5.32
C LYS A 235 15.90 14.25 -6.77
N LYS A 236 16.97 13.79 -7.43
CA LYS A 236 17.24 14.10 -8.83
C LYS A 236 16.07 13.74 -9.74
N HIS A 237 15.41 12.63 -9.47
CA HIS A 237 14.32 12.08 -10.30
C HIS A 237 12.92 12.27 -9.70
N ASP A 238 12.78 13.02 -8.60
CA ASP A 238 11.52 13.24 -7.89
C ASP A 238 10.74 11.93 -7.61
N VAL A 239 11.46 10.93 -7.06
CA VAL A 239 10.91 9.59 -6.84
C VAL A 239 10.34 9.48 -5.43
N PRO A 240 9.02 9.35 -5.29
CA PRO A 240 8.42 9.08 -3.99
C PRO A 240 8.62 7.62 -3.57
N VAL A 241 8.61 7.39 -2.25
CA VAL A 241 8.90 6.10 -1.64
C VAL A 241 7.72 5.62 -0.79
N ILE A 242 7.26 4.40 -1.02
CA ILE A 242 6.44 3.63 -0.08
C ILE A 242 7.37 2.74 0.71
N LEU A 243 7.64 3.11 1.96
CA LEU A 243 8.48 2.31 2.85
C LEU A 243 7.77 1.01 3.25
N GLY A 244 8.47 -0.09 3.22
CA GLY A 244 7.97 -1.43 3.55
C GLY A 244 7.86 -1.72 5.05
N GLY A 245 7.38 -0.75 5.82
CA GLY A 245 7.35 -0.82 7.29
C GLY A 245 8.70 -0.58 7.94
N VAL A 246 8.68 -0.38 9.26
CA VAL A 246 9.91 -0.12 10.03
C VAL A 246 10.36 -1.31 10.87
N TYR A 247 9.53 -2.34 11.05
CA TYR A 247 9.89 -3.54 11.83
C TYR A 247 10.73 -4.49 10.99
N ARG A 248 11.96 -4.05 10.69
CA ARG A 248 12.94 -4.81 9.92
C ARG A 248 14.24 -4.94 10.72
N LEU A 249 14.82 -6.11 10.69
CA LEU A 249 16.17 -6.33 11.21
C LEU A 249 17.21 -5.74 10.24
N PRO A 250 18.40 -5.38 10.74
CA PRO A 250 19.53 -5.06 9.88
C PRO A 250 19.81 -6.20 8.87
N GLU A 251 19.95 -5.83 7.60
CA GLU A 251 20.24 -6.83 6.55
C GLU A 251 21.72 -7.18 6.48
N ARG A 252 22.58 -6.29 6.96
CA ARG A 252 24.02 -6.45 6.95
C ARG A 252 24.60 -6.29 8.36
N ARG A 253 25.72 -6.94 8.62
CA ARG A 253 26.38 -6.88 9.95
C ARG A 253 26.85 -5.47 10.34
N HIS A 254 27.06 -4.58 9.39
CA HIS A 254 27.50 -3.21 9.62
C HIS A 254 26.33 -2.21 9.67
N ASP A 255 25.12 -2.64 9.37
CA ASP A 255 23.95 -1.77 9.51
C ASP A 255 23.69 -1.48 10.99
N ALA A 256 23.34 -0.25 11.31
CA ALA A 256 22.90 0.09 12.66
C ALA A 256 21.58 -0.63 12.97
N TYR A 257 21.40 -1.02 14.23
CA TYR A 257 20.22 -1.77 14.67
C TYR A 257 18.90 -1.02 14.41
N ASP A 258 18.95 0.29 14.37
CA ASP A 258 17.82 1.21 14.19
C ASP A 258 17.71 1.78 12.76
N SER A 259 18.47 1.25 11.81
CA SER A 259 18.51 1.75 10.42
C SER A 259 17.13 1.89 9.80
N ALA A 260 16.25 0.89 10.00
CA ALA A 260 14.90 0.91 9.47
C ALA A 260 13.98 1.88 10.24
N PHE A 261 14.21 2.06 11.56
CA PHE A 261 13.38 2.92 12.42
C PHE A 261 13.64 4.40 12.16
N THR A 262 14.90 4.78 11.89
CA THR A 262 15.33 6.16 11.63
C THR A 262 15.20 6.58 10.17
N LEU A 263 14.98 5.63 9.25
CA LEU A 263 14.88 5.90 7.81
C LEU A 263 13.78 6.90 7.44
N PRO A 264 12.56 6.84 8.02
CA PRO A 264 11.49 7.80 7.72
C PRO A 264 11.93 9.26 8.01
N GLU A 265 12.60 9.51 9.14
CA GLU A 265 13.11 10.85 9.46
C GLU A 265 14.21 11.28 8.50
N ARG A 266 15.11 10.38 8.11
CA ARG A 266 16.17 10.69 7.13
C ARG A 266 15.60 11.13 5.78
N LEU A 267 14.53 10.47 5.31
CA LEU A 267 13.83 10.85 4.07
C LEU A 267 13.12 12.19 4.22
N ARG A 268 12.38 12.40 5.33
CA ARG A 268 11.72 13.67 5.64
C ARG A 268 12.71 14.83 5.67
N ALA A 269 13.78 14.69 6.45
CA ALA A 269 14.82 15.73 6.59
C ALA A 269 15.50 16.06 5.26
N ALA A 270 15.60 15.10 4.36
CA ALA A 270 16.12 15.28 3.02
C ALA A 270 15.11 15.86 2.02
N GLY A 271 13.82 15.94 2.38
CA GLY A 271 12.74 16.39 1.50
C GLY A 271 12.40 15.38 0.40
N VAL A 272 12.59 14.08 0.65
CA VAL A 272 12.13 13.00 -0.24
C VAL A 272 10.69 12.67 0.11
N PRO A 273 9.74 12.72 -0.84
CA PRO A 273 8.35 12.32 -0.58
C PRO A 273 8.27 10.84 -0.21
N PHE A 274 7.60 10.52 0.90
CA PHE A 274 7.43 9.13 1.33
C PHE A 274 6.11 8.92 2.07
N CYS A 275 5.72 7.66 2.20
CA CYS A 275 4.74 7.21 3.17
C CYS A 275 5.22 5.89 3.79
N ILE A 276 4.60 5.52 4.92
CA ILE A 276 4.90 4.27 5.63
C ILE A 276 3.78 3.28 5.30
N GLY A 277 4.16 2.14 4.70
CA GLY A 277 3.30 0.98 4.58
C GLY A 277 3.51 0.00 5.73
N GLY A 278 2.71 -1.05 5.76
CA GLY A 278 2.89 -2.15 6.70
C GLY A 278 4.08 -3.05 6.36
N GLU A 279 4.32 -4.05 7.19
CA GLU A 279 5.38 -5.03 7.01
C GLU A 279 5.22 -5.77 5.69
N MET A 280 6.16 -5.59 4.77
CA MET A 280 6.16 -6.30 3.50
C MET A 280 6.67 -7.73 3.69
N GLY A 281 5.75 -8.68 3.55
CA GLY A 281 6.05 -10.11 3.59
C GLY A 281 6.04 -10.72 2.20
N GLY A 282 7.19 -11.13 1.69
CA GLY A 282 7.26 -11.89 0.44
C GLY A 282 6.95 -11.08 -0.82
N SER A 283 6.11 -11.59 -1.72
CA SER A 283 5.97 -11.08 -3.09
C SER A 283 4.83 -10.09 -3.33
N SER A 284 4.08 -9.62 -2.32
CA SER A 284 2.77 -8.99 -2.58
C SER A 284 2.41 -7.78 -1.70
N GLY A 285 3.32 -7.12 -1.01
CA GLY A 285 2.96 -6.02 -0.12
C GLY A 285 2.80 -6.45 1.35
N SER A 286 2.14 -5.66 2.20
CA SER A 286 1.94 -6.02 3.61
C SER A 286 0.99 -7.20 3.73
N GLN A 287 1.31 -8.10 4.66
CA GLN A 287 0.43 -9.25 4.94
C GLN A 287 -0.94 -8.75 5.42
N PRO A 288 -2.05 -9.25 4.87
CA PRO A 288 -3.39 -8.75 5.20
C PRO A 288 -3.71 -8.78 6.69
N SER A 289 -3.21 -9.78 7.41
CA SER A 289 -3.37 -9.93 8.86
C SER A 289 -2.67 -8.86 9.68
N ASN A 290 -1.64 -8.20 9.13
CA ASN A 290 -0.78 -7.23 9.81
C ASN A 290 -1.15 -5.77 9.49
N VAL A 291 -2.09 -5.52 8.59
CA VAL A 291 -2.55 -4.17 8.22
C VAL A 291 -2.96 -3.34 9.44
N ARG A 292 -3.56 -3.96 10.46
CA ARG A 292 -3.90 -3.32 11.75
C ARG A 292 -2.71 -2.73 12.51
N ASN A 293 -1.48 -3.17 12.20
CA ASN A 293 -0.25 -2.72 12.89
C ASN A 293 0.31 -1.41 12.30
N LEU A 294 -0.31 -0.86 11.27
CA LEU A 294 0.15 0.36 10.59
C LEU A 294 0.46 1.52 11.55
N PRO A 295 -0.40 1.85 12.55
CA PRO A 295 -0.09 2.93 13.50
C PRO A 295 1.17 2.66 14.34
N TYR A 296 1.50 1.40 14.61
CA TYR A 296 2.70 1.04 15.38
C TYR A 296 3.99 1.26 14.59
N HIS A 297 3.96 1.06 13.27
CA HIS A 297 5.08 1.44 12.40
C HIS A 297 5.33 2.94 12.47
N ALA A 298 4.28 3.75 12.39
CA ALA A 298 4.40 5.21 12.47
C ALA A 298 4.83 5.68 13.88
N GLY A 299 4.27 5.09 14.95
CA GLY A 299 4.66 5.37 16.34
C GLY A 299 6.12 5.03 16.62
N THR A 300 6.61 3.91 16.08
CA THR A 300 8.04 3.54 16.17
C THR A 300 8.92 4.53 15.42
N ALA A 301 8.55 4.96 14.23
CA ALA A 301 9.28 6.01 13.51
C ALA A 301 9.31 7.32 14.29
N ALA A 302 8.20 7.68 14.96
CA ALA A 302 8.15 8.85 15.84
C ALA A 302 9.08 8.71 17.05
N ALA A 303 9.13 7.55 17.69
CA ALA A 303 10.06 7.27 18.79
C ALA A 303 11.54 7.33 18.34
N HIS A 304 11.81 7.21 17.06
CA HIS A 304 13.16 7.26 16.47
C HIS A 304 13.44 8.56 15.65
N GLY A 305 12.72 9.64 15.98
CA GLY A 305 13.05 11.00 15.55
C GLY A 305 12.14 11.63 14.50
N LEU A 306 11.24 10.88 13.88
CA LEU A 306 10.23 11.48 13.00
C LEU A 306 9.22 12.29 13.86
N PRO A 307 8.96 13.59 13.58
CA PRO A 307 7.92 14.33 14.31
C PRO A 307 6.58 13.59 14.30
N ALA A 308 5.86 13.58 15.44
CA ALA A 308 4.63 12.78 15.59
C ALA A 308 3.54 13.17 14.58
N ASP A 309 3.41 14.46 14.25
CA ASP A 309 2.48 14.93 13.22
C ASP A 309 2.87 14.44 11.81
N GLU A 310 4.17 14.35 11.53
CA GLU A 310 4.69 13.79 10.27
C GLU A 310 4.49 12.26 10.21
N ALA A 311 4.69 11.57 11.35
CA ALA A 311 4.40 10.13 11.45
C ALA A 311 2.93 9.82 11.17
N LEU A 312 2.01 10.64 11.70
CA LEU A 312 0.59 10.53 11.41
C LEU A 312 0.29 10.82 9.93
N LYS A 313 0.87 11.88 9.35
CA LYS A 313 0.71 12.19 7.93
C LYS A 313 1.24 11.07 7.04
N ALA A 314 2.34 10.42 7.44
CA ALA A 314 2.95 9.33 6.68
C ALA A 314 2.07 8.09 6.53
N ILE A 315 1.02 7.95 7.35
CA ILE A 315 0.03 6.87 7.28
C ILE A 315 -1.41 7.38 7.01
N THR A 316 -1.57 8.65 6.62
CA THR A 316 -2.88 9.25 6.32
C THR A 316 -2.81 10.12 5.04
N LEU A 317 -2.27 11.33 5.15
CA LEU A 317 -2.23 12.32 4.07
C LEU A 317 -1.20 11.96 2.98
N TYR A 318 0.00 11.55 3.36
CA TYR A 318 1.07 11.29 2.40
C TYR A 318 0.77 10.13 1.45
N PRO A 319 0.23 8.96 1.92
CA PRO A 319 -0.22 7.95 0.99
C PRO A 319 -1.37 8.45 0.09
N ALA A 320 -2.30 9.26 0.59
CA ALA A 320 -3.37 9.82 -0.23
C ALA A 320 -2.83 10.74 -1.34
N GLN A 321 -1.87 11.60 -1.03
CA GLN A 321 -1.19 12.48 -2.00
C GLN A 321 -0.38 11.69 -3.02
N LEU A 322 0.41 10.71 -2.56
CA LEU A 322 1.24 9.88 -3.43
C LEU A 322 0.37 9.11 -4.43
N LEU A 323 -0.80 8.67 -4.00
CA LEU A 323 -1.72 7.85 -4.80
C LEU A 323 -2.77 8.69 -5.57
N GLY A 324 -2.78 10.03 -5.38
CA GLY A 324 -3.67 10.95 -6.11
C GLY A 324 -5.14 10.86 -5.70
N VAL A 325 -5.40 10.59 -4.41
CA VAL A 325 -6.76 10.52 -3.83
C VAL A 325 -6.94 11.47 -2.63
N ASP A 326 -6.04 12.44 -2.48
CA ASP A 326 -6.04 13.40 -1.37
C ASP A 326 -7.14 14.48 -1.48
N ASP A 327 -7.78 14.61 -2.62
CA ASP A 327 -9.04 15.36 -2.78
C ASP A 327 -10.23 14.67 -2.08
N ARG A 328 -10.12 13.38 -1.79
CA ARG A 328 -11.17 12.54 -1.21
C ARG A 328 -10.91 12.19 0.26
N ILE A 329 -9.69 11.74 0.61
CA ILE A 329 -9.33 11.20 1.92
C ILE A 329 -7.96 11.71 2.39
N GLY A 330 -7.48 11.25 3.54
CA GLY A 330 -6.12 11.51 4.08
C GLY A 330 -6.05 12.67 5.08
N SER A 331 -7.01 13.58 5.11
CA SER A 331 -7.10 14.68 6.09
C SER A 331 -8.55 15.03 6.43
N LEU A 332 -8.74 15.76 7.54
CA LEU A 332 -10.05 16.24 7.99
C LEU A 332 -10.28 17.68 7.47
N GLU A 333 -10.68 17.80 6.22
CA GLU A 333 -10.91 19.09 5.57
C GLU A 333 -12.30 19.15 4.93
N PRO A 334 -12.95 20.35 4.92
CA PRO A 334 -14.21 20.53 4.23
C PRO A 334 -14.14 20.09 2.76
N GLY A 335 -15.17 19.37 2.29
CA GLY A 335 -15.25 18.84 0.93
C GLY A 335 -14.76 17.40 0.78
N LYS A 336 -13.83 16.93 1.61
CA LYS A 336 -13.35 15.54 1.61
C LYS A 336 -14.42 14.57 2.13
N ASP A 337 -14.23 13.30 1.88
CA ASP A 337 -15.11 12.23 2.41
C ASP A 337 -14.96 12.17 3.94
N ALA A 338 -16.08 12.02 4.64
CA ALA A 338 -16.04 11.85 6.10
C ALA A 338 -15.56 10.43 6.44
N THR A 339 -14.27 10.19 6.19
CA THR A 339 -13.56 8.95 6.51
C THR A 339 -12.61 9.24 7.66
N LEU A 340 -13.01 8.83 8.87
CA LEU A 340 -12.34 9.21 10.11
C LEU A 340 -12.49 8.14 11.20
N ILE A 341 -11.62 8.20 12.19
CA ILE A 341 -11.64 7.37 13.37
C ILE A 341 -11.74 8.23 14.64
N VAL A 342 -12.33 7.66 15.67
CA VAL A 342 -12.36 8.23 17.02
C VAL A 342 -11.63 7.27 17.95
N THR A 343 -10.67 7.77 18.71
CA THR A 343 -9.81 6.97 19.60
C THR A 343 -9.85 7.49 21.03
N ASP A 344 -9.56 6.63 21.99
CA ASP A 344 -9.51 6.98 23.41
C ASP A 344 -8.14 7.56 23.87
N GLY A 345 -7.17 7.62 22.96
CA GLY A 345 -5.84 8.18 23.15
C GLY A 345 -5.17 8.53 21.84
N ASP A 346 -3.87 8.82 21.88
CA ASP A 346 -3.07 9.05 20.68
C ASP A 346 -2.96 7.76 19.86
N ILE A 347 -3.31 7.82 18.59
CA ILE A 347 -3.31 6.63 17.71
C ILE A 347 -1.91 6.04 17.48
N LEU A 348 -0.85 6.81 17.72
CA LEU A 348 0.53 6.32 17.63
C LEU A 348 0.97 5.53 18.87
N GLU A 349 0.17 5.54 19.94
CA GLU A 349 0.45 4.81 21.18
C GLU A 349 -0.24 3.43 21.19
N ILE A 350 0.52 2.39 21.58
CA ILE A 350 0.06 0.98 21.55
C ILE A 350 -1.24 0.72 22.33
N PRO A 351 -1.47 1.30 23.55
CA PRO A 351 -2.67 1.01 24.32
C PRO A 351 -3.95 1.64 23.75
N THR A 352 -3.83 2.57 22.83
CA THR A 352 -4.97 3.31 22.25
C THR A 352 -5.91 2.40 21.48
N GLN A 353 -7.22 2.58 21.73
CA GLN A 353 -8.27 1.83 21.08
C GLN A 353 -9.07 2.73 20.13
N VAL A 354 -9.37 2.21 18.95
CA VAL A 354 -10.33 2.84 18.03
C VAL A 354 -11.75 2.54 18.55
N THR A 355 -12.43 3.57 19.05
CA THR A 355 -13.76 3.43 19.67
C THR A 355 -14.90 3.60 18.66
N ALA A 356 -14.68 4.30 17.56
CA ALA A 356 -15.61 4.44 16.45
C ALA A 356 -14.87 4.73 15.14
N ALA A 357 -15.48 4.37 14.02
CA ALA A 357 -15.01 4.71 12.69
C ALA A 357 -16.17 5.16 11.80
N TYR A 358 -15.84 5.96 10.81
CA TYR A 358 -16.76 6.41 9.77
C TYR A 358 -16.06 6.30 8.41
N VAL A 359 -16.68 5.60 7.48
CA VAL A 359 -16.21 5.47 6.10
C VAL A 359 -17.20 6.21 5.19
N GLN A 360 -16.76 7.29 4.59
CA GLN A 360 -17.61 8.18 3.76
C GLN A 360 -18.90 8.64 4.49
N GLY A 361 -18.82 8.80 5.82
CA GLY A 361 -19.93 9.20 6.69
C GLY A 361 -20.83 8.05 7.16
N ARG A 362 -20.63 6.81 6.70
CA ARG A 362 -21.30 5.61 7.22
C ARG A 362 -20.53 5.10 8.45
N ALA A 363 -21.24 4.61 9.46
CA ALA A 363 -20.65 3.98 10.64
C ALA A 363 -20.59 2.46 10.43
N PRO A 364 -19.45 1.89 10.01
CA PRO A 364 -19.32 0.44 9.84
C PRO A 364 -19.31 -0.28 11.19
N SER A 365 -19.57 -1.58 11.16
CA SER A 365 -19.38 -2.41 12.34
C SER A 365 -17.90 -2.43 12.74
N MET A 366 -17.61 -2.17 14.02
CA MET A 366 -16.27 -2.30 14.60
C MET A 366 -16.04 -3.69 15.22
N MET A 367 -16.95 -4.62 14.98
CA MET A 367 -16.83 -6.01 15.41
C MET A 367 -15.96 -6.79 14.43
N ASP A 368 -14.91 -7.42 14.93
CA ASP A 368 -14.03 -8.32 14.18
C ASP A 368 -14.01 -9.73 14.79
N ARG A 369 -13.27 -10.65 14.16
CA ARG A 369 -13.16 -12.03 14.63
C ARG A 369 -12.57 -12.13 16.03
N HIS A 370 -11.58 -11.30 16.39
CA HIS A 370 -10.95 -11.33 17.72
C HIS A 370 -11.92 -10.90 18.80
N LYS A 371 -12.66 -9.81 18.58
CA LYS A 371 -13.69 -9.32 19.49
C LYS A 371 -14.82 -10.34 19.67
N ARG A 372 -15.29 -10.97 18.56
CA ARG A 372 -16.30 -12.07 18.62
C ARG A 372 -15.80 -13.25 19.47
N LEU A 373 -14.54 -13.65 19.27
CA LEU A 373 -13.95 -14.74 20.06
C LEU A 373 -13.78 -14.36 21.53
N TRP A 374 -13.35 -13.14 21.81
CA TRP A 374 -13.24 -12.63 23.16
C TRP A 374 -14.60 -12.67 23.89
N GLU A 375 -15.65 -12.15 23.30
CA GLU A 375 -17.01 -12.22 23.87
C GLU A 375 -17.48 -13.67 24.10
N LYS A 376 -17.23 -14.54 23.12
CA LYS A 376 -17.57 -15.97 23.23
C LYS A 376 -16.87 -16.62 24.44
N TYR A 377 -15.57 -16.39 24.60
CA TYR A 377 -14.81 -17.03 25.68
C TYR A 377 -15.07 -16.38 27.03
N LYS A 378 -15.28 -15.07 27.09
CA LYS A 378 -15.73 -14.36 28.28
C LYS A 378 -17.03 -14.97 28.82
N GLU A 379 -18.02 -15.23 27.97
CA GLU A 379 -19.26 -15.88 28.34
C GLU A 379 -19.04 -17.34 28.82
N LYS A 380 -18.13 -18.08 28.17
CA LYS A 380 -17.75 -19.42 28.61
C LYS A 380 -17.20 -19.39 30.04
N TYR A 381 -16.27 -18.51 30.34
CA TYR A 381 -15.65 -18.43 31.66
C TYR A 381 -16.64 -17.94 32.74
N ARG A 382 -17.52 -17.00 32.39
CA ARG A 382 -18.61 -16.58 33.24
C ARG A 382 -19.52 -17.78 33.64
N ARG A 383 -19.88 -18.65 32.72
CA ARG A 383 -20.68 -19.87 32.98
C ARG A 383 -19.95 -20.87 33.86
N LEU A 384 -18.65 -20.93 33.77
CA LEU A 384 -17.81 -21.81 34.59
C LEU A 384 -17.49 -21.22 35.98
N GLY A 385 -18.01 -20.04 36.33
CA GLY A 385 -17.74 -19.36 37.60
C GLY A 385 -16.32 -18.83 37.75
N ILE A 386 -15.55 -18.76 36.63
CA ILE A 386 -14.20 -18.22 36.62
C ILE A 386 -14.32 -16.69 36.51
N LYS A 387 -13.86 -15.98 37.53
CA LYS A 387 -13.79 -14.51 37.49
C LYS A 387 -12.63 -14.10 36.59
N ASN A 388 -12.90 -13.16 35.67
CA ASN A 388 -11.83 -12.40 35.03
C ASN A 388 -11.45 -11.26 35.99
N ASP A 389 -10.28 -11.32 36.58
CA ASP A 389 -9.67 -10.19 37.29
C ASP A 389 -9.18 -9.14 36.29
#